data_4ec384be7f3c66f7c6fa1838fb6a9ef2
#
_entry.id   4ec384be7f3c66f7c6fa1838fb6a9ef2
#
_cell.length_a   1.000
_cell.length_b   1.000
_cell.length_c   1.000
_cell.angle_alpha   90.00
_cell.angle_beta   90.00
_cell.angle_gamma   90.00
#
_symmetry.space_group_name_H-M   'P 1'
#
loop_
_entity.id
_entity.type
_entity.pdbx_description
1 polymer ?
#
loop_
_entity_poly.entity_id
_entity_poly.type
_entity_poly.pdbx_seq_one_letter_code
_entity_poly.pdbx_strand_id
1 'polypeptide(L)'
;MTLVVGLISGTSVDGIDAALVNITGRTEDIQVELLAANTYPYPTELRSQILAACKGEAVSLPLLAALDDAIALCFAQAAQNIQAGHPPAELIGSHGQTVFHRPPVLSSRDVARNVSTTQNLLGYSLQLGRGAVIAQ
;
A
#
# COMPACT_ATOMS: atom_id res chain seq x y z
N MET A 1 25.51 -3.76 1.30
CA MET A 1 24.49 -4.18 2.28
C MET A 1 23.54 -3.00 2.49
N THR A 2 22.28 -3.18 2.20
CA THR A 2 21.25 -2.12 2.35
C THR A 2 20.08 -2.68 3.12
N LEU A 3 19.75 -2.07 4.26
CA LEU A 3 18.57 -2.40 5.02
C LEU A 3 17.34 -1.71 4.43
N VAL A 4 16.31 -2.50 4.16
CA VAL A 4 15.08 -2.03 3.54
C VAL A 4 13.87 -2.49 4.34
N VAL A 5 12.93 -1.59 4.59
CA VAL A 5 11.60 -1.93 5.10
C VAL A 5 10.62 -2.01 3.93
N GLY A 6 9.89 -3.10 3.83
CA GLY A 6 8.77 -3.26 2.92
C GLY A 6 7.44 -3.21 3.67
N LEU A 7 6.46 -2.47 3.16
CA LEU A 7 5.15 -2.27 3.79
C LEU A 7 4.02 -2.46 2.77
N ILE A 8 3.02 -3.24 3.14
CA ILE A 8 1.81 -3.43 2.34
C ILE A 8 0.61 -3.72 3.24
N SER A 9 -0.57 -3.30 2.83
CA SER A 9 -1.83 -3.77 3.40
C SER A 9 -2.73 -4.27 2.28
N GLY A 10 -3.17 -5.52 2.39
CA GLY A 10 -4.02 -6.18 1.40
C GLY A 10 -5.48 -5.72 1.44
N THR A 11 -6.27 -6.24 0.51
CA THR A 11 -7.70 -5.89 0.35
C THR A 11 -8.60 -6.37 1.51
N SER A 12 -8.15 -7.36 2.29
CA SER A 12 -8.83 -7.81 3.51
C SER A 12 -8.79 -6.78 4.65
N VAL A 13 -7.86 -5.82 4.57
CA VAL A 13 -7.67 -4.77 5.58
C VAL A 13 -7.47 -5.36 6.99
N ASP A 14 -6.76 -6.49 7.08
CA ASP A 14 -6.50 -7.15 8.37
C ASP A 14 -5.38 -6.47 9.14
N GLY A 15 -4.50 -5.77 8.45
CA GLY A 15 -3.38 -5.04 9.02
C GLY A 15 -2.33 -4.69 7.98
N ILE A 16 -1.22 -4.15 8.48
CA ILE A 16 -0.07 -3.76 7.69
C ILE A 16 0.99 -4.84 7.83
N ASP A 17 1.28 -5.53 6.74
CA ASP A 17 2.41 -6.44 6.68
C ASP A 17 3.69 -5.65 6.49
N ALA A 18 4.64 -5.85 7.41
CA ALA A 18 5.94 -5.21 7.39
C ALA A 18 7.04 -6.26 7.40
N ALA A 19 8.04 -6.02 6.59
CA ALA A 19 9.25 -6.85 6.56
C ALA A 19 10.50 -5.96 6.59
N LEU A 20 11.49 -6.35 7.40
CA LEU A 20 12.84 -5.81 7.36
C LEU A 20 13.74 -6.80 6.65
N VAL A 21 14.38 -6.36 5.60
CA VAL A 21 15.28 -7.18 4.79
C VAL A 21 16.65 -6.54 4.65
N ASN A 22 17.66 -7.39 4.51
CA ASN A 22 18.99 -6.99 4.11
C ASN A 22 19.19 -7.37 2.64
N ILE A 23 19.52 -6.39 1.81
CA ILE A 23 19.76 -6.58 0.39
C ILE A 23 21.26 -6.45 0.11
N THR A 24 21.83 -7.46 -0.53
CA THR A 24 23.22 -7.48 -0.97
C THR A 24 23.30 -7.82 -2.46
N GLY A 25 24.46 -7.53 -3.07
CA GLY A 25 24.66 -7.75 -4.50
C GLY A 25 24.22 -6.58 -5.38
N ARG A 26 24.29 -6.78 -6.71
CA ARG A 26 23.90 -5.78 -7.71
C ARG A 26 23.23 -6.48 -8.88
N THR A 27 22.22 -5.86 -9.42
CA THR A 27 21.52 -6.22 -10.66
C THR A 27 21.14 -7.70 -10.76
N GLU A 28 22.03 -8.57 -11.24
CA GLU A 28 21.73 -9.99 -11.47
C GLU A 28 22.08 -10.91 -10.29
N ASP A 29 22.87 -10.40 -9.33
CA ASP A 29 23.32 -11.16 -8.15
C ASP A 29 22.66 -10.67 -6.86
N ILE A 30 21.47 -10.09 -6.93
CA ILE A 30 20.76 -9.59 -5.75
C ILE A 30 20.37 -10.76 -4.85
N GLN A 31 20.76 -10.65 -3.59
CA GLN A 31 20.35 -11.56 -2.52
C GLN A 31 19.55 -10.79 -1.48
N VAL A 32 18.47 -11.38 -1.03
CA VAL A 32 17.56 -10.80 -0.03
C VAL A 32 17.51 -11.75 1.17
N GLU A 33 17.87 -11.22 2.33
CA GLU A 33 17.77 -11.91 3.61
C GLU A 33 16.68 -11.28 4.45
N LEU A 34 15.70 -12.08 4.88
CA LEU A 34 14.64 -11.62 5.78
C LEU A 34 15.18 -11.57 7.22
N LEU A 35 15.17 -10.40 7.83
CA LEU A 35 15.60 -10.18 9.21
C LEU A 35 14.42 -10.18 10.19
N ALA A 36 13.29 -9.58 9.82
CA ALA A 36 12.07 -9.54 10.62
C ALA A 36 10.84 -9.43 9.73
N ALA A 37 9.73 -10.02 10.15
CA ALA A 37 8.42 -9.86 9.53
C ALA A 37 7.33 -9.87 10.60
N ASN A 38 6.33 -9.01 10.44
CA ASN A 38 5.17 -8.96 11.32
C ASN A 38 3.99 -8.27 10.64
N THR A 39 2.79 -8.52 11.15
CA THR A 39 1.56 -7.84 10.76
C THR A 39 1.08 -6.95 11.90
N TYR A 40 0.84 -5.68 11.62
CA TYR A 40 0.37 -4.70 12.58
C TYR A 40 -1.08 -4.33 12.29
N PRO A 41 -2.02 -4.59 13.20
CA PRO A 41 -3.43 -4.32 12.98
C PRO A 41 -3.70 -2.81 12.93
N TYR A 42 -4.69 -2.42 12.12
CA TYR A 42 -5.25 -1.08 12.20
C TYR A 42 -6.09 -0.90 13.47
N PRO A 43 -6.20 0.33 14.01
CA PRO A 43 -7.24 0.65 14.98
C PRO A 43 -8.62 0.29 14.40
N THR A 44 -9.52 -0.24 15.24
CA THR A 44 -10.82 -0.78 14.81
C THR A 44 -11.66 0.24 14.04
N GLU A 45 -11.68 1.50 14.47
CA GLU A 45 -12.44 2.56 13.83
C GLU A 45 -11.85 2.90 12.44
N LEU A 46 -10.53 3.04 12.35
CA LEU A 46 -9.85 3.29 11.08
C LEU A 46 -10.10 2.15 10.09
N ARG A 47 -10.00 0.90 10.55
CA ARG A 47 -10.31 -0.27 9.72
C ARG A 47 -11.73 -0.22 9.16
N SER A 48 -12.70 0.17 9.98
CA SER A 48 -14.09 0.31 9.55
C SER A 48 -14.26 1.38 8.47
N GLN A 49 -13.59 2.51 8.60
CA GLN A 49 -13.60 3.58 7.61
C GLN A 49 -12.95 3.15 6.28
N ILE A 50 -11.82 2.44 6.34
CA ILE A 50 -11.15 1.87 5.16
C ILE A 50 -12.09 0.90 4.43
N LEU A 51 -12.74 -0.01 5.17
CA LEU A 51 -13.66 -0.99 4.59
C LEU A 51 -14.89 -0.33 3.96
N ALA A 52 -15.42 0.75 4.56
CA ALA A 52 -16.51 1.54 3.97
C ALA A 52 -16.11 2.16 2.63
N ALA A 53 -14.92 2.76 2.57
CA ALA A 53 -14.36 3.30 1.32
C ALA A 53 -14.17 2.20 0.26
N CYS A 54 -13.64 1.03 0.64
CA CYS A 54 -13.45 -0.11 -0.26
C CYS A 54 -14.78 -0.66 -0.83
N LYS A 55 -15.88 -0.54 -0.08
CA LYS A 55 -17.24 -0.92 -0.53
C LYS A 55 -17.89 0.10 -1.47
N GLY A 56 -17.23 1.22 -1.71
CA GLY A 56 -17.72 2.27 -2.60
C GLY A 56 -18.65 3.27 -1.94
N GLU A 57 -18.64 3.37 -0.61
CA GLU A 57 -19.35 4.46 0.07
C GLU A 57 -18.78 5.82 -0.34
N ALA A 58 -19.65 6.82 -0.44
CA ALA A 58 -19.22 8.16 -0.83
C ALA A 58 -18.29 8.76 0.22
N VAL A 59 -17.14 9.24 -0.23
CA VAL A 59 -16.11 9.85 0.63
C VAL A 59 -15.87 11.28 0.14
N SER A 60 -16.00 12.26 1.05
CA SER A 60 -15.62 13.64 0.74
C SER A 60 -14.10 13.79 0.63
N LEU A 61 -13.63 14.78 -0.10
CA LEU A 61 -12.18 15.04 -0.22
C LEU A 61 -11.48 15.30 1.14
N PRO A 62 -12.07 16.08 2.06
CA PRO A 62 -11.48 16.24 3.40
C PRO A 62 -11.39 14.93 4.17
N LEU A 63 -12.41 14.07 4.08
CA LEU A 63 -12.39 12.77 4.72
C LEU A 63 -11.36 11.84 4.07
N LEU A 64 -11.25 11.85 2.75
CA LEU A 64 -10.23 11.09 2.03
C LEU A 64 -8.82 11.50 2.46
N ALA A 65 -8.55 12.80 2.58
CA ALA A 65 -7.26 13.32 3.06
C ALA A 65 -6.97 12.88 4.50
N ALA A 66 -7.96 12.95 5.39
CA ALA A 66 -7.81 12.50 6.78
C ALA A 66 -7.55 10.99 6.86
N LEU A 67 -8.21 10.20 6.02
CA LEU A 67 -8.03 8.76 5.92
C LEU A 67 -6.61 8.41 5.41
N ASP A 68 -6.14 9.12 4.40
CA ASP A 68 -4.78 8.98 3.86
C ASP A 68 -3.72 9.28 4.92
N ASP A 69 -3.89 10.35 5.69
CA ASP A 69 -2.99 10.70 6.79
C ASP A 69 -3.00 9.64 7.90
N ALA A 70 -4.18 9.18 8.33
CA ALA A 70 -4.29 8.17 9.38
C ALA A 70 -3.66 6.83 8.97
N ILE A 71 -3.85 6.40 7.74
CA ILE A 71 -3.20 5.22 7.18
C ILE A 71 -1.68 5.41 7.16
N ALA A 72 -1.20 6.54 6.67
CA ALA A 72 0.23 6.84 6.59
C ALA A 72 0.90 6.81 7.97
N LEU A 73 0.25 7.32 9.02
CA LEU A 73 0.75 7.25 10.39
C LEU A 73 0.84 5.81 10.91
N CYS A 74 -0.14 4.95 10.59
CA CYS A 74 -0.07 3.53 10.94
C CYS A 74 1.08 2.82 10.20
N PHE A 75 1.31 3.14 8.94
CA PHE A 75 2.44 2.62 8.16
C PHE A 75 3.78 3.07 8.73
N ALA A 76 3.90 4.36 9.10
CA ALA A 76 5.09 4.88 9.75
C ALA A 76 5.40 4.15 11.07
N GLN A 77 4.37 3.92 11.90
CA GLN A 77 4.52 3.18 13.14
C GLN A 77 4.93 1.72 12.90
N ALA A 78 4.35 1.06 11.88
CA ALA A 78 4.74 -0.29 11.50
C ALA A 78 6.21 -0.35 11.04
N ALA A 79 6.65 0.66 10.24
CA ALA A 79 8.04 0.77 9.82
C ALA A 79 9.00 0.95 11.00
N GLN A 80 8.65 1.76 11.98
CA GLN A 80 9.46 1.92 13.19
C GLN A 80 9.51 0.63 14.02
N ASN A 81 8.36 -0.01 14.21
CA ASN A 81 8.26 -1.21 15.05
C ASN A 81 9.02 -2.40 14.47
N ILE A 82 8.99 -2.59 13.14
CA ILE A 82 9.68 -3.73 12.51
C ILE A 82 11.20 -3.62 12.59
N GLN A 83 11.72 -2.42 12.77
CA GLN A 83 13.15 -2.17 12.91
C GLN A 83 13.67 -2.33 14.36
N ALA A 84 12.80 -2.61 15.32
CA ALA A 84 13.20 -2.72 16.73
C ALA A 84 14.33 -3.75 16.92
N GLY A 85 15.43 -3.32 17.50
CA GLY A 85 16.62 -4.16 17.71
C GLY A 85 17.57 -4.26 16.51
N HIS A 86 17.29 -3.55 15.42
CA HIS A 86 18.14 -3.47 14.23
C HIS A 86 18.59 -2.02 13.98
N PRO A 87 19.65 -1.83 13.18
CA PRO A 87 19.97 -0.49 12.68
C PRO A 87 18.83 0.07 11.83
N PRO A 88 18.70 1.41 11.74
CA PRO A 88 17.67 2.01 10.90
C PRO A 88 17.84 1.63 9.43
N ALA A 89 16.72 1.34 8.76
CA ALA A 89 16.71 1.04 7.34
C ALA A 89 17.06 2.29 6.52
N GLU A 90 17.77 2.08 5.44
CA GLU A 90 18.17 3.14 4.50
C GLU A 90 17.04 3.51 3.53
N LEU A 91 16.13 2.55 3.28
CA LEU A 91 15.02 2.69 2.35
C LEU A 91 13.75 2.10 2.94
N ILE A 92 12.61 2.71 2.57
CA ILE A 92 11.28 2.19 2.84
C ILE A 92 10.53 2.08 1.51
N GLY A 93 10.11 0.86 1.17
CA GLY A 93 9.20 0.59 0.07
C GLY A 93 7.79 0.41 0.61
N SER A 94 6.83 1.24 0.20
CA SER A 94 5.45 1.15 0.65
C SER A 94 4.50 1.03 -0.53
N HIS A 95 3.67 0.00 -0.51
CA HIS A 95 2.56 -0.16 -1.45
C HIS A 95 1.33 0.65 -1.01
N GLY A 96 1.18 0.92 0.29
CA GLY A 96 0.00 1.53 0.87
C GLY A 96 -1.17 0.56 0.99
N GLN A 97 -2.36 1.14 1.26
CA GLN A 97 -3.65 0.46 1.37
C GLN A 97 -4.48 0.74 0.13
N THR A 98 -4.75 -0.28 -0.67
CA THR A 98 -5.66 -0.16 -1.81
C THR A 98 -7.10 0.04 -1.32
N VAL A 99 -7.75 1.11 -1.74
CA VAL A 99 -9.14 1.43 -1.43
C VAL A 99 -10.05 1.33 -2.65
N PHE A 100 -9.48 1.42 -3.85
CA PHE A 100 -10.21 1.25 -5.11
C PHE A 100 -9.31 0.60 -6.15
N HIS A 101 -9.87 -0.36 -6.88
CA HIS A 101 -9.19 -1.01 -8.01
C HIS A 101 -10.19 -1.30 -9.11
N ARG A 102 -9.86 -0.85 -10.32
CA ARG A 102 -10.58 -1.14 -11.54
C ARG A 102 -9.60 -1.73 -12.56
N PRO A 103 -9.71 -3.03 -12.88
CA PRO A 103 -8.85 -3.63 -13.90
C PRO A 103 -9.10 -3.03 -15.27
N PRO A 104 -8.10 -3.00 -16.18
CA PRO A 104 -8.33 -2.62 -17.56
C PRO A 104 -9.29 -3.63 -18.23
N VAL A 105 -10.24 -3.13 -19.01
CA VAL A 105 -11.11 -3.98 -19.83
C VAL A 105 -10.40 -4.26 -21.14
N LEU A 106 -9.79 -5.43 -21.28
CA LEU A 106 -9.08 -5.88 -22.50
C LEU A 106 -9.96 -6.84 -23.32
N SER A 107 -11.25 -6.57 -23.47
CA SER A 107 -12.11 -7.42 -24.27
C SER A 107 -12.07 -6.99 -25.72
N SER A 108 -11.61 -7.88 -26.60
CA SER A 108 -11.73 -7.73 -28.06
C SER A 108 -13.19 -7.60 -28.53
N ARG A 109 -14.17 -8.00 -27.72
CA ARG A 109 -15.62 -7.83 -27.99
C ARG A 109 -16.07 -6.41 -27.74
N ASP A 110 -15.47 -5.67 -26.83
CA ASP A 110 -15.86 -4.30 -26.51
C ASP A 110 -15.26 -3.30 -27.51
N VAL A 111 -14.11 -3.63 -28.10
CA VAL A 111 -13.52 -2.86 -29.20
C VAL A 111 -14.38 -2.95 -30.48
N ALA A 112 -15.07 -4.07 -30.72
CA ALA A 112 -15.90 -4.29 -31.89
C ALA A 112 -17.28 -3.59 -31.82
N ARG A 113 -17.71 -3.10 -30.66
CA ARG A 113 -19.02 -2.50 -30.44
C ARG A 113 -19.08 -0.99 -30.60
N ASN A 114 -17.98 -0.35 -30.97
CA ASN A 114 -17.94 1.10 -31.22
C ASN A 114 -18.50 1.94 -30.04
N VAL A 115 -18.39 1.44 -28.83
CA VAL A 115 -18.80 2.17 -27.63
C VAL A 115 -17.75 3.23 -27.34
N SER A 116 -18.08 4.45 -27.68
CA SER A 116 -17.31 5.67 -27.51
C SER A 116 -17.09 6.01 -26.02
N THR A 117 -16.44 5.13 -25.26
CA THR A 117 -15.99 5.46 -23.90
C THR A 117 -14.60 4.90 -23.67
N THR A 118 -13.60 5.65 -24.13
CA THR A 118 -12.20 5.51 -23.75
C THR A 118 -11.99 5.36 -22.23
N GLN A 119 -12.97 5.76 -21.43
CA GLN A 119 -12.94 5.68 -19.96
C GLN A 119 -12.96 4.24 -19.40
N ASN A 120 -13.45 3.26 -20.14
CA ASN A 120 -13.56 1.87 -19.67
C ASN A 120 -12.39 0.98 -20.09
N LEU A 121 -11.43 1.48 -20.87
CA LEU A 121 -10.29 0.72 -21.36
C LEU A 121 -9.08 0.81 -20.43
N LEU A 122 -9.00 1.85 -19.60
CA LEU A 122 -7.88 2.07 -18.70
C LEU A 122 -8.16 1.49 -17.32
N GLY A 123 -7.18 0.75 -16.79
CA GLY A 123 -7.17 0.36 -15.41
C GLY A 123 -6.93 1.55 -14.49
N TYR A 124 -7.42 1.46 -13.26
CA TYR A 124 -7.19 2.45 -12.22
C TYR A 124 -7.03 1.78 -10.87
N SER A 125 -6.09 2.26 -10.09
CA SER A 125 -5.88 1.79 -8.72
C SER A 125 -5.55 2.97 -7.83
N LEU A 126 -6.20 3.05 -6.67
CA LEU A 126 -5.95 4.08 -5.68
C LEU A 126 -5.46 3.43 -4.38
N GLN A 127 -4.25 3.78 -4.00
CA GLN A 127 -3.64 3.42 -2.73
C GLN A 127 -3.52 4.65 -1.84
N LEU A 128 -3.84 4.50 -0.56
CA LEU A 128 -3.65 5.51 0.47
C LEU A 128 -2.46 5.17 1.36
N GLY A 129 -1.90 6.16 2.03
CA GLY A 129 -0.70 6.06 2.85
C GLY A 129 0.46 6.86 2.26
N ARG A 130 0.43 8.19 2.47
CA ARG A 130 1.41 9.14 1.87
C ARG A 130 2.85 8.82 2.27
N GLY A 131 3.72 8.58 1.30
CA GLY A 131 5.14 8.31 1.52
C GLY A 131 5.88 9.41 2.28
N ALA A 132 5.51 10.68 2.08
CA ALA A 132 6.11 11.80 2.79
C ALA A 132 5.88 11.77 4.32
N VAL A 133 4.81 11.14 4.81
CA VAL A 133 4.56 10.93 6.23
C VAL A 133 5.33 9.71 6.75
N ILE A 134 5.42 8.66 5.94
CA ILE A 134 6.11 7.41 6.31
C ILE A 134 7.63 7.63 6.42
N ALA A 135 8.18 8.55 5.63
CA ALA A 135 9.62 8.84 5.55
C ALA A 135 10.14 9.77 6.67
N GLN A 136 9.31 10.30 7.54
CA GLN A 136 9.69 11.15 8.67
C GLN A 136 10.12 10.34 9.89
#